data_707a7d807dbd5173b312fd03ddabf6eb
#
_entry.id   707a7d807dbd5173b312fd03ddabf6eb
#
_cell.length_a   1.000
_cell.length_b   1.000
_cell.length_c   1.000
_cell.angle_alpha   90.00
_cell.angle_beta   90.00
_cell.angle_gamma   90.00
#
_symmetry.space_group_name_H-M   'P 1'
#
loop_
_entity.id
_entity.type
_entity.pdbx_description
1 polymer ?
#
loop_
_entity_poly.entity_id
_entity_poly.type
_entity_poly.pdbx_seq_one_letter_code
_entity_poly.pdbx_strand_id
1 'polypeptide(L)'
;MPAALRPDAAVHRVLQSEVRELEEAISLVRTESKPVELSPQNAYLRKLQHRAAETANLVTRSRGREPFRRVRVYPEKVRAWH
;
A
#
# COMPACT_ATOMS: atom_id res chain seq x y z
N MET A 1 17.55 25.72 -8.51
CA MET A 1 17.25 24.49 -8.59
C MET A 1 16.57 23.92 -7.41
N PRO A 2 17.14 23.95 -6.33
CA PRO A 2 16.44 23.41 -5.20
C PRO A 2 15.07 24.00 -5.00
N ALA A 3 14.88 25.24 -5.37
CA ALA A 3 13.58 25.84 -5.21
C ALA A 3 12.51 25.05 -5.95
N ALA A 4 12.88 24.48 -7.05
CA ALA A 4 11.92 23.75 -7.84
C ALA A 4 11.48 22.50 -7.11
N LEU A 5 12.21 22.07 -6.13
CA LEU A 5 11.87 20.85 -5.40
C LEU A 5 11.04 21.12 -4.16
N ARG A 6 10.87 22.39 -3.82
CA ARG A 6 10.17 22.72 -2.59
C ARG A 6 8.75 22.26 -2.55
N PRO A 7 7.94 22.51 -3.57
CA PRO A 7 6.58 22.01 -3.54
C PRO A 7 6.56 20.51 -3.45
N ASP A 8 7.58 19.90 -4.04
CA ASP A 8 7.64 18.46 -4.05
C ASP A 8 8.01 17.89 -2.69
N ALA A 9 8.62 18.70 -1.84
CA ALA A 9 9.01 18.23 -0.53
C ALA A 9 7.82 17.77 0.29
N ALA A 10 6.71 18.51 0.23
CA ALA A 10 5.52 18.12 0.97
C ALA A 10 4.92 16.85 0.38
N VAL A 11 4.86 16.78 -0.95
CA VAL A 11 4.35 15.62 -1.63
C VAL A 11 5.24 14.41 -1.32
N HIS A 12 6.54 14.64 -1.33
CA HIS A 12 7.48 13.58 -1.05
C HIS A 12 7.28 13.01 0.36
N ARG A 13 7.00 13.87 1.33
CA ARG A 13 6.75 13.42 2.69
C ARG A 13 5.50 12.55 2.78
N VAL A 14 4.46 12.95 2.07
CA VAL A 14 3.24 12.18 2.05
C VAL A 14 3.51 10.82 1.44
N LEU A 15 4.23 10.79 0.32
CA LEU A 15 4.55 9.53 -0.33
C LEU A 15 5.41 8.64 0.54
N GLN A 16 6.33 9.23 1.29
CA GLN A 16 7.15 8.44 2.19
C GLN A 16 6.33 7.81 3.29
N SER A 17 5.35 8.54 3.78
CA SER A 17 4.46 8.01 4.80
C SER A 17 3.68 6.82 4.26
N GLU A 18 3.19 6.92 3.02
CA GLU A 18 2.46 5.84 2.39
C GLU A 18 3.34 4.64 2.15
N VAL A 19 4.57 4.89 1.73
CA VAL A 19 5.52 3.81 1.48
C VAL A 19 5.84 3.09 2.78
N ARG A 20 6.00 3.84 3.86
CA ARG A 20 6.30 3.24 5.15
C ARG A 20 5.15 2.36 5.62
N GLU A 21 3.93 2.84 5.48
CA GLU A 21 2.77 2.05 5.87
C GLU A 21 2.70 0.77 5.06
N LEU A 22 2.95 0.87 3.78
CA LEU A 22 2.92 -0.30 2.91
C LEU A 22 4.01 -1.29 3.28
N GLU A 23 5.21 -0.80 3.56
CA GLU A 23 6.31 -1.67 3.94
C GLU A 23 6.01 -2.39 5.25
N GLU A 24 5.43 -1.68 6.20
CA GLU A 24 5.05 -2.31 7.46
C GLU A 24 3.98 -3.35 7.25
N ALA A 25 3.01 -3.06 6.39
CA ALA A 25 1.96 -4.01 6.10
C ALA A 25 2.51 -5.26 5.44
N ILE A 26 3.43 -5.09 4.50
CA ILE A 26 4.04 -6.23 3.84
C ILE A 26 4.80 -7.08 4.84
N SER A 27 5.52 -6.44 5.74
CA SER A 27 6.27 -7.15 6.76
C SER A 27 5.34 -7.95 7.67
N LEU A 28 4.24 -7.32 8.10
CA LEU A 28 3.27 -7.98 8.97
C LEU A 28 2.60 -9.15 8.27
N VAL A 29 2.24 -8.97 7.01
CA VAL A 29 1.61 -10.04 6.26
C VAL A 29 2.54 -11.24 6.18
N ARG A 30 3.82 -10.98 5.97
CA ARG A 30 4.77 -12.07 5.84
C ARG A 30 5.08 -12.77 7.16
N THR A 31 5.17 -12.00 8.24
CA THR A 31 5.50 -12.59 9.53
C THR A 31 4.31 -13.26 10.19
N GLU A 32 3.13 -12.68 10.03
CA GLU A 32 1.95 -13.18 10.73
C GLU A 32 1.03 -14.00 9.84
N SER A 33 1.28 -14.00 8.55
CA SER A 33 0.45 -14.73 7.58
C SER A 33 -1.01 -14.35 7.67
N LYS A 34 -1.28 -13.08 7.92
CA LYS A 34 -2.63 -12.57 8.01
C LYS A 34 -2.80 -11.36 7.11
N PRO A 35 -4.00 -11.14 6.58
CA PRO A 35 -4.23 -9.95 5.79
C PRO A 35 -4.10 -8.69 6.63
N VAL A 36 -3.64 -7.61 6.00
CA VAL A 36 -3.49 -6.32 6.65
C VAL A 36 -4.13 -5.27 5.78
N GLU A 37 -4.94 -4.39 6.37
CA GLU A 37 -5.55 -3.31 5.62
C GLU A 37 -4.72 -2.05 5.75
N LEU A 38 -4.61 -1.34 4.63
CA LEU A 38 -3.94 -0.06 4.60
C LEU A 38 -4.95 1.05 4.85
N SER A 39 -4.46 2.22 5.18
CA SER A 39 -5.33 3.38 5.36
C SER A 39 -6.02 3.73 4.05
N PRO A 40 -7.22 4.31 4.10
CA PRO A 40 -7.91 4.74 2.88
C PRO A 40 -7.06 5.73 2.10
N GLN A 41 -7.03 5.55 0.79
CA GLN A 41 -6.26 6.41 -0.10
C GLN A 41 -7.04 6.63 -1.38
N ASN A 42 -6.65 7.65 -2.15
CA ASN A 42 -7.29 7.89 -3.43
C ASN A 42 -6.90 6.79 -4.42
N ALA A 43 -7.56 6.79 -5.56
CA ALA A 43 -7.38 5.73 -6.54
C ALA A 43 -5.95 5.64 -7.04
N TYR A 44 -5.28 6.78 -7.20
CA TYR A 44 -3.92 6.79 -7.69
C TYR A 44 -2.98 6.09 -6.71
N LEU A 45 -3.08 6.42 -5.43
CA LEU A 45 -2.23 5.82 -4.42
C LEU A 45 -2.54 4.34 -4.24
N ARG A 46 -3.82 3.98 -4.32
CA ARG A 46 -4.18 2.57 -4.21
C ARG A 46 -3.55 1.78 -5.36
N LYS A 47 -3.50 2.36 -6.55
CA LYS A 47 -2.89 1.69 -7.68
C LYS A 47 -1.40 1.45 -7.45
N LEU A 48 -0.73 2.43 -6.86
CA LEU A 48 0.68 2.27 -6.54
C LEU A 48 0.88 1.20 -5.47
N GLN A 49 -0.02 1.15 -4.49
CA GLN A 49 0.06 0.14 -3.45
C GLN A 49 -0.13 -1.26 -4.01
N HIS A 50 -1.10 -1.43 -4.92
CA HIS A 50 -1.30 -2.72 -5.58
C HIS A 50 -0.04 -3.15 -6.31
N ARG A 51 0.54 -2.23 -7.06
CA ARG A 51 1.71 -2.54 -7.86
C ARG A 51 2.90 -2.93 -6.99
N ALA A 52 3.11 -2.19 -5.91
CA ALA A 52 4.22 -2.48 -5.02
C ALA A 52 4.06 -3.82 -4.32
N ALA A 53 2.83 -4.13 -3.90
CA ALA A 53 2.58 -5.40 -3.25
C ALA A 53 2.74 -6.56 -4.22
N GLU A 54 2.34 -6.38 -5.46
CA GLU A 54 2.54 -7.41 -6.48
C GLU A 54 4.02 -7.67 -6.70
N THR A 55 4.81 -6.60 -6.68
CA THR A 55 6.25 -6.76 -6.81
C THR A 55 6.82 -7.57 -5.65
N ALA A 56 6.19 -7.48 -4.50
CA ALA A 56 6.58 -8.26 -3.33
C ALA A 56 5.93 -9.64 -3.32
N ASN A 57 5.25 -9.99 -4.41
CA ASN A 57 4.62 -11.29 -4.58
C ASN A 57 3.45 -11.52 -3.63
N LEU A 58 2.73 -10.46 -3.32
CA LEU A 58 1.56 -10.53 -2.47
C LEU A 58 0.32 -10.23 -3.27
N VAL A 59 -0.83 -10.63 -2.74
CA VAL A 59 -2.12 -10.38 -3.37
C VAL A 59 -2.78 -9.20 -2.69
N THR A 60 -3.44 -8.36 -3.47
CA THR A 60 -4.14 -7.21 -2.90
C THR A 60 -5.54 -7.09 -3.47
N ARG A 61 -6.42 -6.45 -2.70
CA ARG A 61 -7.74 -6.11 -3.17
C ARG A 61 -8.16 -4.79 -2.56
N SER A 62 -8.89 -3.99 -3.34
CA SER A 62 -9.46 -2.76 -2.80
C SER A 62 -10.82 -3.08 -2.19
N ARG A 63 -11.10 -2.46 -1.06
CA ARG A 63 -12.35 -2.70 -0.35
C ARG A 63 -12.95 -1.38 0.12
N GLY A 64 -14.26 -1.37 0.27
CA GLY A 64 -14.96 -0.21 0.78
C GLY A 64 -15.37 0.76 -0.29
N ARG A 65 -15.95 1.86 0.13
CA ARG A 65 -16.42 2.90 -0.77
C ARG A 65 -15.66 4.18 -0.56
N GLU A 66 -15.55 4.98 -1.62
CA GLU A 66 -14.97 6.30 -1.46
C GLU A 66 -15.76 7.08 -0.43
N PRO A 67 -15.14 7.91 0.39
CA PRO A 67 -13.71 8.18 0.43
C PRO A 67 -12.94 7.24 1.34
N PHE A 68 -13.56 6.16 1.78
CA PHE A 68 -12.91 5.23 2.71
C PHE A 68 -12.39 3.96 2.04
N ARG A 69 -12.34 3.97 0.72
CA ARG A 69 -11.86 2.82 -0.01
C ARG A 69 -10.37 2.62 0.22
N ARG A 70 -9.98 1.40 0.50
CA ARG A 70 -8.62 1.09 0.90
C ARG A 70 -8.17 -0.24 0.34
N VAL A 71 -6.86 -0.46 0.38
CA VAL A 71 -6.26 -1.70 -0.11
C VAL A 71 -6.06 -2.66 1.05
N ARG A 72 -6.37 -3.91 0.82
CA ARG A 72 -6.10 -4.96 1.78
C ARG A 72 -5.03 -5.86 1.17
N VAL A 73 -3.97 -6.09 1.92
CA VAL A 73 -2.84 -6.89 1.47
C VAL A 73 -2.97 -8.28 2.09
N TYR A 74 -2.89 -9.30 1.24
CA TYR A 74 -3.01 -10.69 1.68
C TYR A 74 -1.66 -11.36 1.62
N PRO A 75 -1.45 -12.43 2.39
CA PRO A 75 -0.24 -13.21 2.27
C PRO A 75 -0.08 -13.65 0.83
N GLU A 76 1.15 -14.00 0.45
CA GLU A 76 1.37 -14.38 -0.91
C GLU A 76 0.40 -15.49 -1.29
N LYS A 77 0.12 -15.54 -2.57
CA LYS A 77 -0.85 -16.44 -3.09
C LYS A 77 -0.50 -17.86 -2.71
N VAL A 78 -1.33 -18.47 -1.94
CA VAL A 78 -1.12 -19.82 -1.49
C VAL A 78 -2.33 -20.64 -1.77
N ARG A 79 -2.11 -21.85 -2.10
CA ARG A 79 -3.20 -22.73 -2.41
C ARG A 79 -4.09 -22.99 -1.24
N ALA A 80 -3.57 -22.84 -0.08
CA ALA A 80 -4.33 -23.05 1.14
C ALA A 80 -5.53 -22.13 1.23
N TRP A 81 -5.55 -21.10 0.43
CA TRP A 81 -6.66 -20.15 0.44
C TRP A 81 -7.87 -20.65 -0.33
N HIS A 82 -7.76 -21.74 -0.98
CA HIS A 82 -8.86 -22.28 -1.78
C HIS A 82 -9.78 -23.14 -0.95
#